data_17b845ba154bd091b223037d7580d10f
#
_entry.id   17b845ba154bd091b223037d7580d10f
#
_cell.length_a   1.000
_cell.length_b   1.000
_cell.length_c   1.000
_cell.angle_alpha   90.00
_cell.angle_beta   90.00
_cell.angle_gamma   90.00
#
_symmetry.space_group_name_H-M   'P 1'
#
loop_
_entity.id
_entity.type
_entity.pdbx_description
1 polymer ?
#
loop_
_entity_poly.entity_id
_entity_poly.type
_entity_poly.pdbx_seq_one_letter_code
_entity_poly.pdbx_strand_id
1 'polypeptide(L)'
;MARKYKVLIVDDSTSILKALARAFAETPYDVTTCSDPVKSYEMIEDEHFDIVISDIIMPELDGLSLLRKIKNYNGTIQVIMITGYITINNTLNAFRYGANDIFFKPFKDMQDLIDAVDAAAKKLNRINEILKVLASEKGN
;
A
#
# COMPACT_ATOMS: atom_id res chain seq x y z
N MET A 1 11.87 -18.21 -9.57
CA MET A 1 10.84 -17.31 -10.07
C MET A 1 10.55 -16.21 -9.06
N ALA A 2 10.44 -14.98 -9.53
CA ALA A 2 10.06 -13.87 -8.67
C ALA A 2 8.63 -14.06 -8.17
N ARG A 3 8.41 -13.79 -6.88
CA ARG A 3 7.07 -13.83 -6.29
C ARG A 3 6.22 -12.71 -6.89
N LYS A 4 4.97 -13.02 -7.24
CA LYS A 4 4.02 -12.02 -7.69
C LYS A 4 3.34 -11.40 -6.48
N TYR A 5 3.62 -10.12 -6.21
CA TYR A 5 3.04 -9.41 -5.08
C TYR A 5 1.65 -8.89 -5.42
N LYS A 6 0.77 -8.94 -4.43
CA LYS A 6 -0.60 -8.44 -4.52
C LYS A 6 -0.67 -7.01 -3.98
N VAL A 7 -1.20 -6.12 -4.80
CA VAL A 7 -1.34 -4.70 -4.49
C VAL A 7 -2.82 -4.33 -4.43
N LEU A 8 -3.24 -3.71 -3.33
CA LEU A 8 -4.58 -3.16 -3.19
C LEU A 8 -4.49 -1.64 -3.32
N ILE A 9 -5.33 -1.08 -4.18
CA ILE A 9 -5.43 0.38 -4.37
C ILE A 9 -6.77 0.86 -3.85
N VAL A 10 -6.75 1.78 -2.87
CA VAL A 10 -7.95 2.30 -2.20
C VAL A 10 -8.07 3.80 -2.46
N ASP A 11 -9.16 4.20 -3.09
CA ASP A 11 -9.46 5.60 -3.37
C ASP A 11 -10.96 5.72 -3.66
N ASP A 12 -11.63 6.70 -3.08
CA ASP A 12 -13.06 6.90 -3.33
C ASP A 12 -13.37 7.43 -4.73
N SER A 13 -12.35 7.88 -5.47
CA SER A 13 -12.46 8.32 -6.87
C SER A 13 -12.29 7.14 -7.82
N THR A 14 -13.36 6.74 -8.50
CA THR A 14 -13.29 5.65 -9.47
C THR A 14 -12.41 6.00 -10.67
N SER A 15 -12.33 7.27 -11.05
CA SER A 15 -11.44 7.70 -12.15
C SER A 15 -9.97 7.54 -11.79
N ILE A 16 -9.58 7.84 -10.55
CA ILE A 16 -8.22 7.61 -10.07
C ILE A 16 -7.91 6.10 -10.03
N LEU A 17 -8.85 5.28 -9.56
CA LEU A 17 -8.68 3.83 -9.52
C LEU A 17 -8.44 3.26 -10.92
N LYS A 18 -9.20 3.73 -11.91
CA LYS A 18 -9.03 3.29 -13.30
C LYS A 18 -7.68 3.70 -13.87
N ALA A 19 -7.26 4.95 -13.60
CA ALA A 19 -5.96 5.45 -14.06
C ALA A 19 -4.81 4.67 -13.46
N LEU A 20 -4.87 4.38 -12.16
CA LEU A 20 -3.84 3.59 -11.47
C LEU A 20 -3.82 2.14 -11.94
N ALA A 21 -4.98 1.52 -12.07
CA ALA A 21 -5.07 0.15 -12.59
C ALA A 21 -4.44 0.05 -13.99
N ARG A 22 -4.69 1.04 -14.84
CA ARG A 22 -4.11 1.09 -16.18
C ARG A 22 -2.59 1.27 -16.14
N ALA A 23 -2.10 2.12 -15.24
CA ALA A 23 -0.66 2.36 -15.08
C ALA A 23 0.08 1.09 -14.63
N PHE A 24 -0.55 0.25 -13.82
CA PHE A 24 0.04 -0.99 -13.32
C PHE A 24 -0.21 -2.22 -14.19
N ALA A 25 -0.97 -2.08 -15.30
CA ALA A 25 -1.36 -3.21 -16.15
C ALA A 25 -0.16 -3.95 -16.77
N GLU A 26 0.91 -3.22 -17.09
CA GLU A 26 2.13 -3.78 -17.68
C GLU A 26 3.17 -4.19 -16.64
N THR A 27 2.86 -4.08 -15.36
CA THR A 27 3.76 -4.45 -14.26
C THR A 27 3.53 -5.89 -13.84
N PRO A 28 4.48 -6.50 -13.10
CA PRO A 28 4.29 -7.87 -12.61
C PRO A 28 3.38 -7.99 -11.39
N TYR A 29 2.76 -6.89 -10.94
CA TYR A 29 1.91 -6.90 -9.74
C TYR A 29 0.50 -7.36 -10.06
N ASP A 30 -0.10 -8.08 -9.10
CA ASP A 30 -1.51 -8.46 -9.15
C ASP A 30 -2.30 -7.37 -8.42
N VAL A 31 -3.00 -6.52 -9.18
CA VAL A 31 -3.63 -5.30 -8.67
C VAL A 31 -5.13 -5.48 -8.50
N THR A 32 -5.63 -5.12 -7.32
CA THR A 32 -7.06 -5.04 -7.00
C THR A 32 -7.37 -3.62 -6.58
N THR A 33 -8.51 -3.09 -6.99
CA THR A 33 -8.97 -1.75 -6.62
C THR A 33 -10.20 -1.82 -5.74
N CYS A 34 -10.34 -0.85 -4.83
CA CYS A 34 -11.52 -0.75 -3.96
C CYS A 34 -11.83 0.72 -3.70
N SER A 35 -13.10 1.11 -3.92
CA SER A 35 -13.53 2.49 -3.73
C SER A 35 -14.08 2.77 -2.33
N ASP A 36 -14.23 1.73 -1.51
CA ASP A 36 -14.80 1.82 -0.16
C ASP A 36 -13.73 1.51 0.88
N PRO A 37 -13.30 2.50 1.70
CA PRO A 37 -12.21 2.28 2.66
C PRO A 37 -12.55 1.27 3.75
N VAL A 38 -13.82 1.21 4.19
CA VAL A 38 -14.22 0.24 5.21
C VAL A 38 -14.14 -1.17 4.64
N LYS A 39 -14.67 -1.37 3.44
CA LYS A 39 -14.61 -2.66 2.75
C LYS A 39 -13.17 -3.06 2.44
N SER A 40 -12.30 -2.10 2.12
CA SER A 40 -10.90 -2.39 1.83
C SER A 40 -10.20 -3.03 3.02
N TYR A 41 -10.48 -2.57 4.23
CA TYR A 41 -9.90 -3.19 5.43
C TYR A 41 -10.40 -4.62 5.62
N GLU A 42 -11.69 -4.88 5.39
CA GLU A 42 -12.22 -6.24 5.43
C GLU A 42 -11.52 -7.14 4.41
N MET A 43 -11.26 -6.62 3.21
CA MET A 43 -10.52 -7.36 2.18
C MET A 43 -9.10 -7.69 2.64
N ILE A 44 -8.43 -6.76 3.32
CA ILE A 44 -7.07 -6.97 3.84
C ILE A 44 -7.06 -8.09 4.89
N GLU A 45 -8.08 -8.17 5.73
CA GLU A 45 -8.20 -9.23 6.72
C GLU A 45 -8.54 -10.60 6.10
N ASP A 46 -9.39 -10.60 5.07
CA ASP A 46 -9.89 -11.83 4.44
C ASP A 46 -8.97 -12.38 3.35
N GLU A 47 -8.27 -11.50 2.65
CA GLU A 47 -7.36 -11.84 1.58
C GLU A 47 -5.95 -11.37 1.93
N HIS A 48 -4.95 -11.97 1.33
CA HIS A 48 -3.57 -11.55 1.54
C HIS A 48 -3.20 -10.44 0.55
N PHE A 49 -2.81 -9.27 1.06
CA PHE A 49 -2.21 -8.20 0.27
C PHE A 49 -0.83 -7.88 0.83
N ASP A 50 0.10 -7.63 -0.07
CA ASP A 50 1.49 -7.33 0.28
C ASP A 50 1.74 -5.82 0.38
N ILE A 51 1.09 -5.06 -0.50
CA ILE A 51 1.30 -3.62 -0.65
C ILE A 51 -0.07 -2.96 -0.79
N VAL A 52 -0.27 -1.84 -0.10
CA VAL A 52 -1.51 -1.05 -0.20
C VAL A 52 -1.15 0.37 -0.62
N ILE A 53 -1.85 0.87 -1.64
CA ILE A 53 -1.80 2.27 -2.04
C ILE A 53 -3.15 2.87 -1.63
N SER A 54 -3.15 3.90 -0.78
CA SER A 54 -4.39 4.47 -0.25
C SER A 54 -4.38 5.99 -0.27
N ASP A 55 -5.52 6.58 -0.64
CA ASP A 55 -5.76 8.01 -0.44
C ASP A 55 -5.79 8.32 1.06
N ILE A 56 -5.34 9.50 1.43
CA ILE A 56 -5.41 10.00 2.81
C ILE A 56 -6.82 10.50 3.13
N ILE A 57 -7.42 11.25 2.20
CA ILE A 57 -8.73 11.88 2.44
C ILE A 57 -9.82 11.06 1.77
N MET A 58 -10.59 10.35 2.60
CA MET A 58 -11.73 9.55 2.14
C MET A 58 -12.90 9.70 3.10
N PRO A 59 -14.15 9.62 2.62
CA PRO A 59 -15.32 9.62 3.51
C PRO A 59 -15.34 8.34 4.36
N GLU A 60 -16.03 8.38 5.49
CA GLU A 60 -16.26 7.27 6.43
C GLU A 60 -15.02 6.81 7.19
N LEU A 61 -13.93 6.48 6.50
CA LEU A 61 -12.69 6.06 7.13
C LEU A 61 -11.53 6.74 6.40
N ASP A 62 -10.87 7.69 7.04
CA ASP A 62 -9.73 8.37 6.43
C ASP A 62 -8.52 7.44 6.29
N GLY A 63 -7.64 7.80 5.35
CA GLY A 63 -6.50 6.96 5.01
C GLY A 63 -5.47 6.81 6.12
N LEU A 64 -5.34 7.78 7.02
CA LEU A 64 -4.43 7.66 8.16
C LEU A 64 -4.93 6.63 9.16
N SER A 65 -6.24 6.60 9.39
CA SER A 65 -6.86 5.56 10.24
C SER A 65 -6.73 4.19 9.61
N LEU A 66 -6.94 4.10 8.30
CA LEU A 66 -6.75 2.85 7.56
C LEU A 66 -5.30 2.37 7.67
N LEU A 67 -4.33 3.27 7.49
CA LEU A 67 -2.90 2.97 7.63
C LEU A 67 -2.59 2.37 9.00
N ARG A 68 -3.11 2.97 10.07
CA ARG A 68 -2.89 2.47 11.44
C ARG A 68 -3.50 1.08 11.63
N LYS A 69 -4.72 0.88 11.14
CA LYS A 69 -5.39 -0.43 11.20
C LYS A 69 -4.59 -1.50 10.46
N ILE A 70 -4.10 -1.18 9.27
CA ILE A 70 -3.29 -2.12 8.47
C ILE A 70 -2.02 -2.51 9.22
N LYS A 71 -1.27 -1.52 9.73
CA LYS A 71 -0.01 -1.76 10.42
C LYS A 71 -0.21 -2.51 11.74
N ASN A 72 -1.31 -2.28 12.43
CA ASN A 72 -1.65 -3.04 13.65
C ASN A 72 -2.04 -4.48 13.31
N TYR A 73 -2.70 -4.70 12.17
CA TYR A 73 -3.08 -6.03 11.71
C TYR A 73 -1.86 -6.84 11.27
N ASN A 74 -1.00 -6.24 10.42
CA ASN A 74 0.22 -6.89 9.94
C ASN A 74 1.25 -5.82 9.56
N GLY A 75 2.25 -5.64 10.40
CA GLY A 75 3.28 -4.62 10.21
C GLY A 75 4.16 -4.82 8.98
N THR A 76 4.13 -6.00 8.35
CA THR A 76 4.93 -6.26 7.14
C THR A 76 4.26 -5.72 5.87
N ILE A 77 2.95 -5.45 5.89
CA ILE A 77 2.27 -4.86 4.74
C ILE A 77 2.85 -3.47 4.49
N GLN A 78 3.30 -3.22 3.26
CA GLN A 78 3.88 -1.94 2.86
C GLN A 78 2.75 -1.01 2.42
N VAL A 79 2.77 0.25 2.87
CA VAL A 79 1.69 1.19 2.57
C VAL A 79 2.25 2.46 1.96
N ILE A 80 1.73 2.84 0.80
CA ILE A 80 2.04 4.07 0.09
C ILE A 80 0.79 4.94 0.12
N MET A 81 0.93 6.19 0.56
CA MET A 81 -0.20 7.11 0.62
C MET A 81 -0.23 8.00 -0.63
N ILE A 82 -1.45 8.30 -1.09
CA ILE A 82 -1.67 9.25 -2.18
C ILE A 82 -2.68 10.30 -1.70
N THR A 83 -2.54 11.54 -2.14
CA THR A 83 -3.45 12.59 -1.70
C THR A 83 -3.44 13.80 -2.64
N GLY A 84 -4.61 14.41 -2.82
CA GLY A 84 -4.75 15.68 -3.52
C GLY A 84 -4.62 16.89 -2.60
N TYR A 85 -4.65 16.67 -1.29
CA TYR A 85 -4.57 17.74 -0.30
C TYR A 85 -3.80 17.23 0.92
N ILE A 86 -2.73 17.93 1.27
CA ILE A 86 -1.88 17.50 2.38
C ILE A 86 -1.51 18.68 3.27
N THR A 87 -1.41 18.42 4.57
CA THR A 87 -0.85 19.32 5.55
C THR A 87 0.46 18.73 6.07
N ILE A 88 1.28 19.58 6.69
CA ILE A 88 2.51 19.13 7.35
C ILE A 88 2.17 18.05 8.39
N ASN A 89 1.11 18.26 9.18
CA ASN A 89 0.70 17.30 10.21
C ASN A 89 0.31 15.95 9.61
N ASN A 90 -0.46 15.94 8.52
CA ASN A 90 -0.85 14.68 7.88
C ASN A 90 0.38 13.95 7.31
N THR A 91 1.34 14.68 6.74
CA THR A 91 2.58 14.10 6.24
C THR A 91 3.38 13.44 7.37
N LEU A 92 3.59 14.18 8.45
CA LEU A 92 4.35 13.67 9.59
C LEU A 92 3.66 12.47 10.23
N ASN A 93 2.33 12.53 10.36
CA ASN A 93 1.57 11.42 10.92
C ASN A 93 1.60 10.19 10.00
N ALA A 94 1.52 10.38 8.68
CA ALA A 94 1.61 9.26 7.76
C ALA A 94 2.93 8.50 7.93
N PHE A 95 4.05 9.20 7.98
CA PHE A 95 5.35 8.56 8.21
C PHE A 95 5.47 7.98 9.62
N ARG A 96 4.96 8.68 10.63
CA ARG A 96 4.95 8.19 12.01
C ARG A 96 4.18 6.88 12.14
N TYR A 97 3.09 6.73 11.40
CA TYR A 97 2.25 5.52 11.43
C TYR A 97 2.74 4.42 10.50
N GLY A 98 3.85 4.64 9.80
CA GLY A 98 4.53 3.59 9.05
C GLY A 98 4.35 3.62 7.54
N ALA A 99 3.89 4.73 6.95
CA ALA A 99 3.83 4.86 5.50
C ALA A 99 5.23 4.77 4.90
N ASN A 100 5.35 4.07 3.80
CA ASN A 100 6.62 3.96 3.06
C ASN A 100 6.92 5.22 2.27
N ASP A 101 5.87 5.86 1.71
CA ASP A 101 6.02 7.03 0.86
C ASP A 101 4.68 7.75 0.71
N ILE A 102 4.71 8.98 0.19
CA ILE A 102 3.52 9.78 -0.08
C ILE A 102 3.67 10.43 -1.44
N PHE A 103 2.62 10.35 -2.28
CA PHE A 103 2.57 10.98 -3.59
C PHE A 103 1.38 11.91 -3.69
N PHE A 104 1.56 13.01 -4.43
CA PHE A 104 0.52 14.04 -4.58
C PHE A 104 -0.25 13.87 -5.88
N LYS A 105 -1.56 14.10 -5.80
CA LYS A 105 -2.41 14.20 -6.99
C LYS A 105 -2.43 15.67 -7.47
N PRO A 106 -2.48 15.94 -8.78
CA PRO A 106 -2.38 14.97 -9.86
C PRO A 106 -0.95 14.43 -9.99
N PHE A 107 -0.83 13.18 -10.42
CA PHE A 107 0.48 12.55 -10.58
C PHE A 107 1.20 13.15 -11.78
N LYS A 108 2.44 13.62 -11.58
CA LYS A 108 3.28 14.13 -12.68
C LYS A 108 3.74 12.98 -13.57
N ASP A 109 4.13 11.88 -12.94
CA ASP A 109 4.61 10.68 -13.62
C ASP A 109 4.20 9.45 -12.81
N MET A 110 3.40 8.59 -13.41
CA MET A 110 2.99 7.33 -12.78
C MET A 110 4.18 6.41 -12.49
N GLN A 111 5.28 6.57 -13.23
CA GLN A 111 6.49 5.78 -13.02
C GLN A 111 7.05 5.98 -11.62
N ASP A 112 6.95 7.19 -11.05
CA ASP A 112 7.41 7.43 -9.68
C ASP A 112 6.68 6.57 -8.67
N LEU A 113 5.37 6.40 -8.85
CA LEU A 113 4.56 5.54 -7.99
C LEU A 113 4.91 4.05 -8.19
N ILE A 114 5.12 3.64 -9.44
CA ILE A 114 5.55 2.27 -9.73
C ILE A 114 6.92 1.99 -9.10
N ASP A 115 7.84 2.94 -9.19
CA ASP A 115 9.17 2.82 -8.56
C ASP A 115 9.06 2.67 -7.04
N ALA A 116 8.12 3.37 -6.41
CA ALA A 116 7.89 3.25 -4.97
C ALA A 116 7.33 1.87 -4.61
N VAL A 117 6.48 1.30 -5.45
CA VAL A 117 5.98 -0.07 -5.26
C VAL A 117 7.12 -1.08 -5.43
N ASP A 118 8.01 -0.86 -6.41
CA ASP A 118 9.20 -1.71 -6.59
C ASP A 118 10.11 -1.66 -5.36
N ALA A 119 10.30 -0.48 -4.76
CA ALA A 119 11.09 -0.34 -3.54
C ALA A 119 10.42 -1.07 -2.36
N ALA A 120 9.10 -0.99 -2.26
CA ALA A 120 8.33 -1.72 -1.23
C ALA A 120 8.47 -3.24 -1.42
N ALA A 121 8.43 -3.71 -2.65
CA ALA A 121 8.62 -5.14 -2.96
C ALA A 121 10.00 -5.62 -2.56
N LYS A 122 11.04 -4.82 -2.79
CA LYS A 122 12.41 -5.14 -2.36
C LYS A 122 12.50 -5.25 -0.83
N LYS A 123 11.84 -4.34 -0.13
CA LYS A 123 11.80 -4.38 1.34
C LYS A 123 11.10 -5.66 1.83
N LEU A 124 10.01 -6.05 1.18
CA LEU A 124 9.30 -7.29 1.49
C LEU A 124 10.19 -8.52 1.26
N ASN A 125 10.94 -8.56 0.18
CA ASN A 125 11.89 -9.65 -0.08
C ASN A 125 12.88 -9.76 1.08
N ARG A 126 13.41 -8.63 1.55
CA ARG A 126 14.35 -8.61 2.68
C ARG A 126 13.69 -9.09 3.97
N ILE A 127 12.47 -8.63 4.25
CA ILE A 127 11.72 -9.07 5.43
C ILE A 127 11.49 -10.58 5.38
N ASN A 128 11.08 -11.11 4.23
CA ASN A 128 10.84 -12.54 4.06
C ASN A 128 12.10 -13.38 4.23
N GLU A 129 13.25 -12.88 3.79
CA GLU A 129 14.54 -13.53 4.02
C GLU A 129 14.85 -13.63 5.51
N ILE A 130 14.65 -12.53 6.24
CA ILE A 130 14.86 -12.50 7.69
C ILE A 130 13.96 -13.50 8.40
N LEU A 131 12.67 -13.52 8.03
CA LEU A 131 11.69 -14.43 8.64
C LEU A 131 12.02 -15.89 8.35
N LYS A 132 12.52 -16.19 7.15
CA LYS A 132 12.96 -17.57 6.80
C LYS A 132 14.13 -18.00 7.65
N VAL A 133 15.11 -17.13 7.87
CA VAL A 133 16.27 -17.45 8.72
C VAL A 133 15.82 -17.73 10.14
N LEU A 134 14.96 -16.87 10.71
CA LEU A 134 14.46 -17.04 12.06
C LEU A 134 13.61 -18.32 12.22
N ALA A 135 12.78 -18.63 11.24
CA ALA A 135 11.97 -19.85 11.24
C ALA A 135 12.86 -21.10 11.18
N SER A 136 13.92 -21.07 10.37
CA SER A 136 14.88 -22.18 10.27
C SER A 136 15.60 -22.42 11.59
N GLU A 137 16.05 -21.35 12.26
CA GLU A 137 16.72 -21.45 13.57
C GLU A 137 15.78 -22.01 14.64
N LYS A 138 14.51 -21.58 14.66
CA LYS A 138 13.51 -22.09 15.61
C LYS A 138 13.12 -23.53 15.33
N GLY A 139 13.20 -23.97 14.09
CA GLY A 139 12.88 -25.32 13.70
C GLY A 139 13.90 -26.37 14.11
N ASN A 140 15.03 -25.90 14.61
CA ASN A 140 16.12 -26.79 15.08
C ASN A 140 15.99 -27.05 16.62
#